data_2c78545d889fc4f96727a1e3ef65d38a
#
_entry.id   2c78545d889fc4f96727a1e3ef65d38a
#
_cell.length_a   1.000
_cell.length_b   1.000
_cell.length_c   1.000
_cell.angle_alpha   90.00
_cell.angle_beta   90.00
_cell.angle_gamma   90.00
#
_symmetry.space_group_name_H-M   'P 1'
#
loop_
_entity.id
_entity.type
_entity.pdbx_description
1 polymer ?
#
loop_
_entity_poly.entity_id
_entity_poly.type
_entity_poly.pdbx_seq_one_letter_code
_entity_poly.pdbx_strand_id
1 'polypeptide(L)'
;MSVQHVYEITVIGGGPVGMFAAFYAGLRQADVLLLESLDELGGQTGNLYPAKILYDIGGFPHVSGKDLVTQLKTQLVHFHPEVKTATEVQTIDQDPDGFFTLHTSQGDFRSKTVIVATGGGAFTPRKLAVDYDPALEGKKLFYFVQDLETFRDQEVAVAGGGDSAIDWALALEPVAKHVSLIHRRAKFR
;
A
#
# COMPACT_ATOMS: atom_id res chain seq x y z
N MET A 1 17.70 17.31 -29.23
CA MET A 1 17.45 16.97 -27.81
C MET A 1 15.96 16.91 -27.67
N SER A 2 15.38 15.75 -27.33
CA SER A 2 13.96 15.67 -27.01
C SER A 2 13.73 16.49 -25.74
N VAL A 3 12.79 17.43 -25.80
CA VAL A 3 12.36 18.18 -24.60
C VAL A 3 11.75 17.16 -23.66
N GLN A 4 12.34 16.96 -22.47
CA GLN A 4 11.80 16.06 -21.46
C GLN A 4 10.44 16.63 -21.01
N HIS A 5 9.41 15.79 -20.94
CA HIS A 5 8.10 16.17 -20.48
C HIS A 5 8.16 16.66 -19.02
N VAL A 6 7.46 17.76 -18.70
CA VAL A 6 7.41 18.34 -17.36
C VAL A 6 5.97 18.30 -16.87
N TYR A 7 5.70 17.40 -15.94
CA TYR A 7 4.37 17.27 -15.31
C TYR A 7 4.05 18.51 -14.45
N GLU A 8 2.80 18.88 -14.36
CA GLU A 8 2.38 19.94 -13.45
C GLU A 8 2.45 19.49 -12.00
N ILE A 9 2.01 18.26 -11.74
CA ILE A 9 2.00 17.65 -10.42
C ILE A 9 2.48 16.20 -10.53
N THR A 10 3.50 15.85 -9.74
CA THR A 10 3.87 14.45 -9.53
C THR A 10 3.48 14.04 -8.12
N VAL A 11 2.70 12.96 -8.00
CA VAL A 11 2.32 12.36 -6.71
C VAL A 11 3.19 11.12 -6.48
N ILE A 12 3.85 11.04 -5.33
CA ILE A 12 4.70 9.92 -4.92
C ILE A 12 3.94 9.07 -3.90
N GLY A 13 3.63 7.83 -4.29
CA GLY A 13 2.88 6.87 -3.49
C GLY A 13 1.45 6.67 -3.98
N GLY A 14 1.13 5.46 -4.40
CA GLY A 14 -0.15 5.04 -4.96
C GLY A 14 -1.11 4.44 -3.93
N GLY A 15 -0.94 4.78 -2.64
CA GLY A 15 -1.90 4.46 -1.58
C GLY A 15 -3.19 5.31 -1.68
N PRO A 16 -4.14 5.14 -0.75
CA PRO A 16 -5.43 5.85 -0.77
C PRO A 16 -5.29 7.37 -0.90
N VAL A 17 -4.36 7.97 -0.17
CA VAL A 17 -4.11 9.42 -0.19
C VAL A 17 -3.55 9.87 -1.53
N GLY A 18 -2.57 9.14 -2.08
CA GLY A 18 -1.96 9.48 -3.37
C GLY A 18 -2.92 9.30 -4.53
N MET A 19 -3.72 8.24 -4.54
CA MET A 19 -4.76 8.03 -5.56
C MET A 19 -5.80 9.17 -5.53
N PHE A 20 -6.24 9.57 -4.33
CA PHE A 20 -7.17 10.69 -4.20
C PHE A 20 -6.55 12.02 -4.62
N ALA A 21 -5.27 12.29 -4.25
CA ALA A 21 -4.55 13.49 -4.66
C ALA A 21 -4.42 13.58 -6.20
N ALA A 22 -4.03 12.47 -6.84
CA ALA A 22 -3.92 12.41 -8.30
C ALA A 22 -5.28 12.59 -8.99
N PHE A 23 -6.34 11.96 -8.48
CA PHE A 23 -7.72 12.18 -8.94
C PHE A 23 -8.10 13.66 -8.83
N TYR A 24 -7.88 14.29 -7.67
CA TYR A 24 -8.30 15.67 -7.44
C TYR A 24 -7.51 16.67 -8.30
N ALA A 25 -6.23 16.40 -8.53
CA ALA A 25 -5.41 17.18 -9.45
C ALA A 25 -5.91 17.07 -10.89
N GLY A 26 -6.24 15.86 -11.34
CA GLY A 26 -6.85 15.61 -12.65
C GLY A 26 -8.22 16.28 -12.81
N LEU A 27 -9.05 16.31 -11.76
CA LEU A 27 -10.31 17.06 -11.72
C LEU A 27 -10.09 18.57 -11.98
N ARG A 28 -8.91 19.08 -11.63
CA ARG A 28 -8.49 20.47 -11.91
C ARG A 28 -7.80 20.64 -13.25
N GLN A 29 -7.81 19.59 -14.08
CA GLN A 29 -7.20 19.57 -15.41
C GLN A 29 -5.66 19.72 -15.39
N ALA A 30 -5.03 19.42 -14.26
CA ALA A 30 -3.58 19.38 -14.17
C ALA A 30 -3.03 18.14 -14.89
N ASP A 31 -1.85 18.28 -15.48
CA ASP A 31 -1.08 17.18 -16.05
C ASP A 31 -0.38 16.44 -14.91
N VAL A 32 -0.84 15.20 -14.62
CA VAL A 32 -0.51 14.47 -13.38
C VAL A 32 0.24 13.18 -13.68
N LEU A 33 1.35 12.99 -12.97
CA LEU A 33 2.06 11.72 -12.84
C LEU A 33 1.87 11.15 -11.43
N LEU A 34 1.48 9.88 -11.33
CA LEU A 34 1.44 9.10 -10.09
C LEU A 34 2.51 8.01 -10.12
N LEU A 35 3.47 8.07 -9.19
CA LEU A 35 4.54 7.09 -9.03
C LEU A 35 4.27 6.17 -7.84
N GLU A 36 4.35 4.86 -8.06
CA GLU A 36 4.18 3.84 -7.02
C GLU A 36 5.34 2.83 -7.09
N SER A 37 5.95 2.56 -5.94
CA SER A 37 7.08 1.62 -5.84
C SER A 37 6.69 0.15 -5.99
N LEU A 38 5.46 -0.20 -5.60
CA LEU A 38 4.93 -1.54 -5.75
C LEU A 38 4.40 -1.78 -7.18
N ASP A 39 4.18 -3.06 -7.53
CA ASP A 39 3.66 -3.46 -8.83
C ASP A 39 2.21 -3.01 -9.06
N GLU A 40 1.48 -2.65 -7.99
CA GLU A 40 0.10 -2.21 -8.06
C GLU A 40 -0.24 -1.11 -7.05
N LEU A 41 -1.29 -0.34 -7.37
CA LEU A 41 -1.84 0.68 -6.49
C LEU A 41 -2.61 0.06 -5.32
N GLY A 42 -2.64 0.78 -4.19
CA GLY A 42 -3.40 0.39 -3.00
C GLY A 42 -2.64 0.66 -1.71
N GLY A 43 -1.31 0.73 -1.79
CA GLY A 43 -0.46 0.97 -0.63
C GLY A 43 -0.68 -0.06 0.48
N GLN A 44 -0.45 0.33 1.73
CA GLN A 44 -0.64 -0.57 2.88
C GLN A 44 -2.07 -1.09 3.02
N THR A 45 -3.07 -0.28 2.69
CA THR A 45 -4.49 -0.64 2.79
C THR A 45 -4.85 -1.83 1.90
N GLY A 46 -4.34 -1.85 0.66
CA GLY A 46 -4.56 -2.95 -0.26
C GLY A 46 -3.69 -4.17 0.01
N ASN A 47 -2.45 -3.96 0.49
CA ASN A 47 -1.46 -5.04 0.59
C ASN A 47 -1.38 -5.68 1.98
N LEU A 48 -1.55 -4.89 3.06
CA LEU A 48 -1.35 -5.41 4.41
C LEU A 48 -2.65 -5.83 5.10
N TYR A 49 -3.76 -5.12 4.84
CA TYR A 49 -5.03 -5.37 5.53
C TYR A 49 -6.26 -5.18 4.61
N PRO A 50 -6.29 -5.85 3.45
CA PRO A 50 -7.40 -5.71 2.50
C PRO A 50 -8.76 -6.14 3.09
N ALA A 51 -8.77 -7.11 3.99
CA ALA A 51 -9.98 -7.60 4.65
C ALA A 51 -10.41 -6.78 5.88
N LYS A 52 -9.54 -5.88 6.39
CA LYS A 52 -9.86 -5.06 7.57
C LYS A 52 -10.98 -4.09 7.26
N ILE A 53 -11.96 -4.00 8.18
CA ILE A 53 -13.02 -2.99 8.10
C ILE A 53 -12.51 -1.67 8.68
N LEU A 54 -12.65 -0.62 7.89
CA LEU A 54 -12.26 0.75 8.21
C LEU A 54 -13.53 1.56 8.48
N TYR A 55 -13.55 2.30 9.59
CA TYR A 55 -14.69 3.12 10.03
C TYR A 55 -14.42 4.61 9.94
N ASP A 56 -13.19 5.00 9.68
CA ASP A 56 -12.67 6.37 9.73
C ASP A 56 -12.42 6.97 8.34
N ILE A 57 -13.12 6.44 7.32
CA ILE A 57 -13.05 6.97 5.95
C ILE A 57 -14.27 7.84 5.68
N GLY A 58 -14.05 9.12 5.41
CA GLY A 58 -15.12 10.06 5.11
C GLY A 58 -16.00 9.59 3.93
N GLY A 59 -17.33 9.66 4.11
CA GLY A 59 -18.29 9.20 3.11
C GLY A 59 -18.68 7.72 3.18
N PHE A 60 -17.99 6.92 4.00
CA PHE A 60 -18.31 5.51 4.23
C PHE A 60 -18.65 5.26 5.71
N PRO A 61 -19.83 4.71 6.04
CA PRO A 61 -20.11 4.24 7.40
C PRO A 61 -19.10 3.18 7.86
N HIS A 62 -18.72 2.32 6.94
CA HIS A 62 -17.63 1.34 7.02
C HIS A 62 -17.28 0.88 5.60
N VAL A 63 -16.04 0.45 5.38
CA VAL A 63 -15.58 -0.08 4.10
C VAL A 63 -14.40 -1.04 4.34
N SER A 64 -14.30 -2.12 3.57
CA SER A 64 -13.10 -2.95 3.62
C SER A 64 -11.91 -2.25 2.97
N GLY A 65 -10.68 -2.58 3.37
CA GLY A 65 -9.48 -2.04 2.73
C GLY A 65 -9.46 -2.32 1.22
N LYS A 66 -9.86 -3.52 0.81
CA LYS A 66 -9.98 -3.93 -0.59
C LYS A 66 -10.98 -3.09 -1.37
N ASP A 67 -12.19 -2.90 -0.81
CA ASP A 67 -13.25 -2.14 -1.48
C ASP A 67 -12.90 -0.67 -1.57
N LEU A 68 -12.28 -0.09 -0.53
CA LEU A 68 -11.77 1.28 -0.57
C LEU A 68 -10.78 1.47 -1.71
N VAL A 69 -9.79 0.58 -1.82
CA VAL A 69 -8.79 0.64 -2.90
C VAL A 69 -9.43 0.48 -4.26
N THR A 70 -10.39 -0.43 -4.42
CA THR A 70 -11.13 -0.65 -5.67
C THR A 70 -11.88 0.61 -6.10
N GLN A 71 -12.56 1.27 -5.16
CA GLN A 71 -13.30 2.50 -5.45
C GLN A 71 -12.38 3.67 -5.78
N LEU A 72 -11.26 3.81 -5.08
CA LEU A 72 -10.27 4.84 -5.38
C LEU A 72 -9.59 4.62 -6.74
N LYS A 73 -9.28 3.38 -7.13
CA LYS A 73 -8.81 3.05 -8.48
C LYS A 73 -9.85 3.45 -9.54
N THR A 74 -11.12 3.13 -9.31
CA THR A 74 -12.22 3.51 -10.21
C THR A 74 -12.35 5.03 -10.32
N GLN A 75 -12.24 5.76 -9.22
CA GLN A 75 -12.30 7.21 -9.20
C GLN A 75 -11.12 7.84 -9.95
N LEU A 76 -9.91 7.31 -9.74
CA LEU A 76 -8.66 7.80 -10.34
C LEU A 76 -8.71 7.81 -11.87
N VAL A 77 -9.24 6.75 -12.49
CA VAL A 77 -9.22 6.60 -13.95
C VAL A 77 -10.10 7.60 -14.71
N HIS A 78 -11.02 8.31 -14.04
CA HIS A 78 -11.88 9.29 -14.69
C HIS A 78 -11.13 10.46 -15.34
N PHE A 79 -9.94 10.80 -14.82
CA PHE A 79 -9.16 11.93 -15.32
C PHE A 79 -7.82 11.50 -15.97
N HIS A 80 -7.66 10.20 -16.19
CA HIS A 80 -6.55 9.61 -16.93
C HIS A 80 -5.14 10.14 -16.52
N PRO A 81 -4.78 10.24 -15.23
CA PRO A 81 -3.43 10.59 -14.86
C PRO A 81 -2.47 9.52 -15.38
N GLU A 82 -1.25 9.91 -15.71
CA GLU A 82 -0.21 8.92 -16.00
C GLU A 82 0.16 8.19 -14.70
N VAL A 83 0.11 6.86 -14.71
CA VAL A 83 0.44 6.03 -13.55
C VAL A 83 1.62 5.12 -13.89
N LYS A 84 2.65 5.17 -13.08
CA LYS A 84 3.83 4.29 -13.15
C LYS A 84 3.91 3.48 -11.86
N THR A 85 3.63 2.21 -11.94
CA THR A 85 3.90 1.22 -10.88
C THR A 85 5.31 0.65 -11.01
N ALA A 86 5.77 -0.12 -10.04
CA ALA A 86 7.14 -0.65 -9.95
C ALA A 86 8.21 0.46 -10.14
N THR A 87 7.89 1.70 -9.74
CA THR A 87 8.72 2.88 -9.95
C THR A 87 9.01 3.56 -8.61
N GLU A 88 10.13 3.19 -8.01
CA GLU A 88 10.57 3.73 -6.72
C GLU A 88 11.29 5.06 -6.92
N VAL A 89 10.80 6.12 -6.26
CA VAL A 89 11.51 7.40 -6.19
C VAL A 89 12.61 7.29 -5.14
N GLN A 90 13.84 7.52 -5.55
CA GLN A 90 15.03 7.39 -4.71
C GLN A 90 15.47 8.74 -4.14
N THR A 91 15.51 9.76 -4.98
CA THR A 91 15.85 11.13 -4.58
C THR A 91 15.03 12.15 -5.38
N ILE A 92 14.95 13.36 -4.84
CA ILE A 92 14.30 14.51 -5.47
C ILE A 92 15.25 15.67 -5.36
N ASP A 93 15.61 16.26 -6.50
CA ASP A 93 16.41 17.46 -6.57
C ASP A 93 15.57 18.62 -7.10
N GLN A 94 15.86 19.82 -6.61
CA GLN A 94 15.28 21.03 -7.17
C GLN A 94 16.28 21.66 -8.15
N ASP A 95 15.85 21.81 -9.39
CA ASP A 95 16.64 22.37 -10.46
C ASP A 95 16.76 23.91 -10.35
N PRO A 96 17.76 24.52 -11.00
CA PRO A 96 17.94 25.99 -10.99
C PRO A 96 16.75 26.77 -11.56
N ASP A 97 15.92 26.16 -12.40
CA ASP A 97 14.67 26.73 -12.94
C ASP A 97 13.49 26.64 -11.98
N GLY A 98 13.68 26.05 -10.79
CA GLY A 98 12.69 25.91 -9.73
C GLY A 98 11.82 24.67 -9.87
N PHE A 99 11.99 23.86 -10.92
CA PHE A 99 11.28 22.58 -11.06
C PHE A 99 11.98 21.47 -10.26
N PHE A 100 11.36 20.31 -10.20
CA PHE A 100 11.90 19.14 -9.50
C PHE A 100 12.27 18.05 -10.50
N THR A 101 13.43 17.45 -10.30
CA THR A 101 13.83 16.20 -10.93
C THR A 101 13.70 15.07 -9.92
N LEU A 102 12.88 14.07 -10.27
CA LEU A 102 12.66 12.87 -9.48
C LEU A 102 13.49 11.74 -10.08
N HIS A 103 14.50 11.27 -9.36
CA HIS A 103 15.31 10.13 -9.75
C HIS A 103 14.65 8.85 -9.28
N THR A 104 14.36 7.95 -10.21
CA THR A 104 13.61 6.73 -9.92
C THR A 104 14.32 5.48 -10.42
N SER A 105 13.84 4.32 -9.99
CA SER A 105 14.32 3.02 -10.49
C SER A 105 14.07 2.80 -12.00
N GLN A 106 13.20 3.61 -12.62
CA GLN A 106 12.80 3.51 -14.03
C GLN A 106 13.27 4.72 -14.88
N GLY A 107 14.16 5.56 -14.34
CA GLY A 107 14.65 6.78 -14.98
C GLY A 107 14.12 8.03 -14.29
N ASP A 108 14.42 9.18 -14.89
CA ASP A 108 14.14 10.48 -14.29
C ASP A 108 12.86 11.09 -14.84
N PHE A 109 12.10 11.72 -13.95
CA PHE A 109 10.91 12.49 -14.28
C PHE A 109 11.06 13.94 -13.82
N ARG A 110 10.46 14.89 -14.55
CA ARG A 110 10.47 16.31 -14.16
C ARG A 110 9.05 16.78 -13.83
N SER A 111 8.95 17.62 -12.80
CA SER A 111 7.67 18.14 -12.31
C SER A 111 7.78 19.56 -11.81
N LYS A 112 6.70 20.34 -11.98
CA LYS A 112 6.60 21.69 -11.39
C LYS A 112 6.33 21.61 -9.88
N THR A 113 5.58 20.58 -9.44
CA THR A 113 5.17 20.41 -8.05
C THR A 113 5.18 18.94 -7.67
N VAL A 114 5.56 18.64 -6.44
CA VAL A 114 5.59 17.27 -5.92
C VAL A 114 4.69 17.14 -4.69
N ILE A 115 3.83 16.11 -4.67
CA ILE A 115 3.05 15.70 -3.51
C ILE A 115 3.62 14.40 -2.97
N VAL A 116 4.13 14.41 -1.75
CA VAL A 116 4.66 13.22 -1.08
C VAL A 116 3.54 12.53 -0.30
N ALA A 117 3.12 11.34 -0.76
CA ALA A 117 2.04 10.54 -0.17
C ALA A 117 2.51 9.10 0.11
N THR A 118 3.77 8.92 0.50
CA THR A 118 4.46 7.63 0.70
C THR A 118 3.98 6.85 1.92
N GLY A 119 3.17 7.46 2.79
CA GLY A 119 2.71 6.83 4.03
C GLY A 119 3.89 6.39 4.90
N GLY A 120 3.89 5.14 5.36
CA GLY A 120 5.01 4.53 6.10
C GLY A 120 6.15 4.02 5.22
N GLY A 121 6.12 4.32 3.92
CA GLY A 121 7.08 3.80 2.94
C GLY A 121 6.78 2.38 2.48
N ALA A 122 7.70 1.81 1.70
CA ALA A 122 7.63 0.42 1.29
C ALA A 122 7.72 -0.50 2.52
N PHE A 123 6.67 -1.28 2.77
CA PHE A 123 6.63 -2.16 3.93
C PHE A 123 7.47 -3.41 3.67
N THR A 124 8.54 -3.54 4.44
CA THR A 124 9.27 -4.80 4.53
C THR A 124 8.93 -5.45 5.87
N PRO A 125 8.27 -6.62 5.90
CA PRO A 125 7.91 -7.28 7.15
C PRO A 125 9.15 -7.65 7.95
N ARG A 126 9.09 -7.44 9.26
CA ARG A 126 10.12 -7.96 10.15
C ARG A 126 10.02 -9.48 10.17
N LYS A 127 11.01 -10.12 9.59
CA LYS A 127 11.05 -11.59 9.49
C LYS A 127 11.11 -12.25 10.88
N LEU A 128 10.60 -13.47 10.92
CA LEU A 128 10.63 -14.33 12.10
C LEU A 128 12.09 -14.60 12.48
N ALA A 129 12.44 -14.38 13.76
CA ALA A 129 13.82 -14.48 14.26
C ALA A 129 14.17 -15.91 14.70
N VAL A 130 13.81 -16.91 13.89
CA VAL A 130 14.17 -18.33 14.05
C VAL A 130 14.58 -18.88 12.71
N ASP A 131 15.35 -19.95 12.72
CA ASP A 131 15.70 -20.66 11.48
C ASP A 131 14.46 -21.35 10.90
N TYR A 132 14.17 -21.07 9.65
CA TYR A 132 13.13 -21.73 8.88
C TYR A 132 13.52 -21.78 7.39
N ASP A 133 12.93 -22.70 6.65
CA ASP A 133 13.11 -22.79 5.21
C ASP A 133 12.42 -21.58 4.51
N PRO A 134 13.16 -20.71 3.79
CA PRO A 134 12.57 -19.57 3.08
C PRO A 134 11.48 -19.97 2.06
N ALA A 135 11.49 -21.21 1.56
CA ALA A 135 10.46 -21.72 0.66
C ALA A 135 9.06 -21.84 1.30
N LEU A 136 8.96 -21.68 2.62
CA LEU A 136 7.69 -21.64 3.35
C LEU A 136 6.99 -20.26 3.25
N GLU A 137 7.74 -19.19 2.95
CA GLU A 137 7.16 -17.85 2.79
C GLU A 137 6.12 -17.83 1.67
N GLY A 138 4.95 -17.27 1.94
CA GLY A 138 3.81 -17.27 1.03
C GLY A 138 3.06 -18.59 0.86
N LYS A 139 3.50 -19.68 1.54
CA LYS A 139 2.84 -21.00 1.48
C LYS A 139 2.38 -21.49 2.85
N LYS A 140 3.24 -21.41 3.84
CA LYS A 140 3.00 -21.85 5.23
C LYS A 140 3.35 -20.77 6.24
N LEU A 141 4.19 -19.82 5.87
CA LEU A 141 4.57 -18.67 6.66
C LEU A 141 4.12 -17.39 5.93
N PHE A 142 3.26 -16.63 6.58
CA PHE A 142 2.67 -15.41 6.05
C PHE A 142 2.98 -14.25 7.00
N TYR A 143 3.39 -13.12 6.46
CA TYR A 143 3.61 -11.88 7.22
C TYR A 143 2.43 -10.92 7.12
N PHE A 144 1.53 -11.17 6.19
CA PHE A 144 0.24 -10.50 6.01
C PHE A 144 -0.72 -11.43 5.28
N VAL A 145 -2.00 -11.23 5.45
CA VAL A 145 -3.06 -12.05 4.88
C VAL A 145 -3.80 -11.24 3.83
N GLN A 146 -3.72 -11.66 2.59
CA GLN A 146 -4.45 -11.03 1.47
C GLN A 146 -5.87 -11.60 1.33
N ASP A 147 -6.02 -12.91 1.57
CA ASP A 147 -7.28 -13.60 1.47
C ASP A 147 -7.43 -14.58 2.64
N LEU A 148 -8.48 -14.38 3.44
CA LEU A 148 -8.82 -15.23 4.59
C LEU A 148 -9.18 -16.67 4.17
N GLU A 149 -9.75 -16.84 2.97
CA GLU A 149 -10.16 -18.15 2.46
C GLU A 149 -8.96 -19.10 2.25
N THR A 150 -7.75 -18.57 2.10
CA THR A 150 -6.51 -19.36 2.07
C THR A 150 -6.35 -20.25 3.31
N PHE A 151 -6.95 -19.85 4.44
CA PHE A 151 -6.83 -20.55 5.72
C PHE A 151 -8.06 -21.37 6.08
N ARG A 152 -9.03 -21.52 5.17
CA ARG A 152 -10.24 -22.28 5.41
C ARG A 152 -9.92 -23.72 5.83
N ASP A 153 -10.55 -24.13 6.95
CA ASP A 153 -10.42 -25.46 7.56
C ASP A 153 -8.97 -25.84 7.96
N GLN A 154 -8.03 -24.86 8.02
CA GLN A 154 -6.66 -25.10 8.45
C GLN A 154 -6.45 -24.81 9.94
N GLU A 155 -5.42 -25.43 10.52
CA GLU A 155 -4.92 -25.08 11.85
C GLU A 155 -3.88 -23.96 11.69
N VAL A 156 -4.17 -22.79 12.25
CA VAL A 156 -3.40 -21.55 12.05
C VAL A 156 -2.80 -21.09 13.37
N ALA A 157 -1.52 -20.73 13.34
CA ALA A 157 -0.84 -20.06 14.45
C ALA A 157 -0.57 -18.59 14.09
N VAL A 158 -1.10 -17.68 14.89
CA VAL A 158 -0.83 -16.23 14.79
C VAL A 158 0.23 -15.85 15.82
N ALA A 159 1.41 -15.42 15.36
CA ALA A 159 2.52 -15.02 16.22
C ALA A 159 2.54 -13.50 16.39
N GLY A 160 2.16 -13.01 17.57
CA GLY A 160 2.14 -11.59 17.89
C GLY A 160 1.40 -11.30 19.19
N GLY A 161 1.41 -10.05 19.62
CA GLY A 161 0.73 -9.65 20.87
C GLY A 161 0.32 -8.18 20.87
N GLY A 162 0.30 -7.55 19.70
CA GLY A 162 -0.30 -6.24 19.46
C GLY A 162 -1.66 -6.38 18.80
N ASP A 163 -2.33 -5.24 18.59
CA ASP A 163 -3.69 -5.15 18.03
C ASP A 163 -3.82 -5.92 16.71
N SER A 164 -2.84 -5.81 15.80
CA SER A 164 -2.86 -6.52 14.53
C SER A 164 -2.92 -8.05 14.68
N ALA A 165 -2.25 -8.62 15.70
CA ALA A 165 -2.28 -10.06 15.92
C ALA A 165 -3.65 -10.52 16.45
N ILE A 166 -4.28 -9.70 17.30
CA ILE A 166 -5.62 -9.92 17.80
C ILE A 166 -6.64 -9.79 16.68
N ASP A 167 -6.54 -8.71 15.88
CA ASP A 167 -7.43 -8.50 14.72
C ASP A 167 -7.37 -9.70 13.76
N TRP A 168 -6.17 -10.21 13.46
CA TRP A 168 -6.01 -11.38 12.60
C TRP A 168 -6.54 -12.66 13.23
N ALA A 169 -6.33 -12.89 14.53
CA ALA A 169 -6.87 -14.06 15.21
C ALA A 169 -8.39 -14.06 15.17
N LEU A 170 -9.04 -12.92 15.41
CA LEU A 170 -10.48 -12.75 15.34
C LEU A 170 -11.03 -12.90 13.91
N ALA A 171 -10.32 -12.36 12.91
CA ALA A 171 -10.74 -12.49 11.52
C ALA A 171 -10.62 -13.93 10.98
N LEU A 172 -9.65 -14.70 11.47
CA LEU A 172 -9.42 -16.09 11.07
C LEU A 172 -10.33 -17.09 11.81
N GLU A 173 -10.81 -16.75 12.99
CA GLU A 173 -11.61 -17.65 13.85
C GLU A 173 -12.82 -18.26 13.11
N PRO A 174 -13.64 -17.51 12.35
CA PRO A 174 -14.79 -18.07 11.64
C PRO A 174 -14.43 -18.86 10.38
N VAL A 175 -13.17 -18.83 9.93
CA VAL A 175 -12.72 -19.44 8.66
C VAL A 175 -11.85 -20.65 8.90
N ALA A 176 -10.89 -20.56 9.82
CA ALA A 176 -9.94 -21.61 10.12
C ALA A 176 -10.57 -22.71 10.99
N LYS A 177 -10.06 -23.93 10.90
CA LYS A 177 -10.46 -25.04 11.79
C LYS A 177 -10.08 -24.76 13.25
N HIS A 178 -8.91 -24.14 13.46
CA HIS A 178 -8.42 -23.77 14.77
C HIS A 178 -7.42 -22.60 14.65
N VAL A 179 -7.50 -21.63 15.56
CA VAL A 179 -6.57 -20.51 15.64
C VAL A 179 -5.85 -20.52 16.99
N SER A 180 -4.53 -20.56 16.95
CA SER A 180 -3.66 -20.42 18.12
C SER A 180 -2.98 -19.05 18.10
N LEU A 181 -3.24 -18.19 19.09
CA LEU A 181 -2.54 -16.92 19.25
C LEU A 181 -1.33 -17.10 20.17
N ILE A 182 -0.13 -16.91 19.63
CA ILE A 182 1.14 -17.14 20.33
C ILE A 182 1.78 -15.78 20.66
N HIS A 183 2.00 -15.54 21.96
CA HIS A 183 2.64 -14.34 22.45
C HIS A 183 3.74 -14.64 23.44
N ARG A 184 4.91 -13.96 23.32
CA ARG A 184 6.08 -14.20 24.18
C ARG A 184 6.01 -13.60 25.58
N ARG A 185 5.06 -12.69 25.84
CA ARG A 185 4.88 -11.99 27.13
C ARG A 185 3.63 -12.48 27.82
N ALA A 186 3.55 -12.33 29.14
CA ALA A 186 2.41 -12.75 29.94
C ALA A 186 1.13 -11.91 29.73
N LYS A 187 1.25 -10.72 29.11
CA LYS A 187 0.11 -9.84 28.82
C LYS A 187 0.17 -9.35 27.38
N PHE A 188 -0.96 -9.33 26.71
CA PHE A 188 -1.16 -8.61 25.45
C PHE A 188 -1.10 -7.10 25.71
N ARG A 189 -0.80 -6.35 24.68
CA ARG A 189 -0.83 -4.86 24.74
C ARG A 189 -2.23 -4.35 24.53
#